data_f48de2d5afacc9bc975a12187db12e59
#
_entry.id   f48de2d5afacc9bc975a12187db12e59
#
_cell.length_a   1.000
_cell.length_b   1.000
_cell.length_c   1.000
_cell.angle_alpha   90.00
_cell.angle_beta   90.00
_cell.angle_gamma   90.00
#
_symmetry.space_group_name_H-M   'P 1'
#
loop_
_entity.id
_entity.type
_entity.pdbx_description
1 polymer ?
#
loop_
_entity_poly.entity_id
_entity_poly.type
_entity_poly.pdbx_seq_one_letter_code
_entity_poly.pdbx_strand_id
1 'polypeptide(L)'
;MEKYIKSITALNDLALQLKSSNQNELDRFAESDIFWSVNKSKPSSRNVSKGTIYQFEFGKNYIPEMSYEHRGLVIGVSGKLLYVLPICSYNAKYADHRNAYHPVHNPTSKSHFFLLKSSEFAFLKHDSVLKLNDIRSVSFSRIKYRQPNGFIDPKSSVYQCIEKIVFSKYFFNYSFQYDKLTAENQRLTSQLQQLQSEKQAAEEKLQALKKLVAHVETDAEIFSNF
;
A
#
# COMPACT_ATOMS: atom_id res chain seq x y z
N MET A 1 30.11 5.88 -39.82
CA MET A 1 30.69 4.50 -39.80
C MET A 1 31.13 4.10 -38.38
N GLU A 2 31.93 4.91 -37.66
CA GLU A 2 32.44 4.60 -36.31
C GLU A 2 31.35 4.30 -35.27
N LYS A 3 30.24 5.01 -35.28
CA LYS A 3 29.10 4.77 -34.35
C LYS A 3 28.45 3.39 -34.56
N TYR A 4 28.35 2.96 -35.81
CA TYR A 4 27.81 1.61 -36.12
C TYR A 4 28.73 0.49 -35.68
N ILE A 5 30.04 0.68 -35.83
CA ILE A 5 31.04 -0.30 -35.40
C ILE A 5 30.95 -0.48 -33.87
N LYS A 6 30.92 0.62 -33.11
CA LYS A 6 30.74 0.56 -31.65
C LYS A 6 29.49 -0.19 -31.22
N SER A 7 28.36 0.05 -31.90
CA SER A 7 27.09 -0.62 -31.60
C SER A 7 27.16 -2.13 -31.90
N ILE A 8 27.77 -2.52 -33.04
CA ILE A 8 27.94 -3.92 -33.39
C ILE A 8 28.89 -4.63 -32.41
N THR A 9 30.01 -3.99 -32.01
CA THR A 9 30.89 -4.52 -31.00
C THR A 9 30.17 -4.74 -29.68
N ALA A 10 29.41 -3.76 -29.17
CA ALA A 10 28.64 -3.90 -27.94
C ALA A 10 27.60 -5.03 -28.01
N LEU A 11 26.93 -5.23 -29.14
CA LEU A 11 26.03 -6.36 -29.36
C LEU A 11 26.72 -7.70 -29.35
N ASN A 12 27.92 -7.82 -29.97
CA ASN A 12 28.71 -9.02 -29.93
C ASN A 12 29.19 -9.34 -28.51
N ASP A 13 29.67 -8.35 -27.77
CA ASP A 13 30.08 -8.51 -26.36
C ASP A 13 28.94 -8.98 -25.50
N LEU A 14 27.77 -8.40 -25.69
CA LEU A 14 26.54 -8.81 -25.00
C LEU A 14 26.16 -10.25 -25.35
N ALA A 15 26.23 -10.64 -26.62
CA ALA A 15 25.94 -12.00 -27.06
C ALA A 15 26.94 -13.03 -26.46
N LEU A 16 28.22 -12.67 -26.33
CA LEU A 16 29.23 -13.50 -25.69
C LEU A 16 28.98 -13.67 -24.19
N GLN A 17 28.59 -12.59 -23.49
CA GLN A 17 28.23 -12.66 -22.07
C GLN A 17 26.98 -13.51 -21.86
N LEU A 18 25.96 -13.37 -22.70
CA LEU A 18 24.72 -14.14 -22.63
C LEU A 18 24.91 -15.62 -23.00
N LYS A 19 25.95 -15.98 -23.72
CA LYS A 19 26.27 -17.38 -24.09
C LYS A 19 26.48 -18.27 -22.85
N SER A 20 26.90 -17.69 -21.73
CA SER A 20 27.06 -18.40 -20.45
C SER A 20 25.75 -18.51 -19.64
N SER A 21 24.71 -17.81 -20.05
CA SER A 21 23.41 -17.84 -19.40
C SER A 21 22.60 -19.07 -19.80
N ASN A 22 21.68 -19.51 -18.93
CA ASN A 22 20.78 -20.60 -19.30
C ASN A 22 19.73 -20.13 -20.31
N GLN A 23 19.14 -21.07 -21.08
CA GLN A 23 18.18 -20.76 -22.13
C GLN A 23 16.98 -19.93 -21.62
N ASN A 24 16.43 -20.23 -20.43
CA ASN A 24 15.31 -19.52 -19.86
C ASN A 24 15.63 -18.04 -19.56
N GLU A 25 16.86 -17.74 -19.20
CA GLU A 25 17.31 -16.37 -18.95
C GLU A 25 17.45 -15.60 -20.26
N LEU A 26 18.00 -16.23 -21.29
CA LEU A 26 18.11 -15.67 -22.65
C LEU A 26 16.73 -15.35 -23.23
N ASP A 27 15.78 -16.27 -23.09
CA ASP A 27 14.41 -16.10 -23.59
C ASP A 27 13.74 -14.90 -22.91
N ARG A 28 13.82 -14.80 -21.58
CA ARG A 28 13.27 -13.66 -20.81
C ARG A 28 13.93 -12.33 -21.20
N PHE A 29 15.23 -12.35 -21.43
CA PHE A 29 15.98 -11.19 -21.87
C PHE A 29 15.46 -10.70 -23.23
N ALA A 30 15.36 -11.60 -24.21
CA ALA A 30 14.88 -11.31 -25.56
C ALA A 30 13.40 -10.81 -25.53
N GLU A 31 12.53 -11.50 -24.79
CA GLU A 31 11.13 -11.11 -24.65
C GLU A 31 10.97 -9.72 -24.04
N SER A 32 11.76 -9.38 -23.01
CA SER A 32 11.76 -8.06 -22.38
C SER A 32 12.17 -6.96 -23.36
N ASP A 33 13.22 -7.17 -24.16
CA ASP A 33 13.69 -6.19 -25.15
C ASP A 33 12.67 -6.01 -26.30
N ILE A 34 12.09 -7.11 -26.77
CA ILE A 34 11.02 -7.05 -27.79
C ILE A 34 9.83 -6.28 -27.24
N PHE A 35 9.37 -6.60 -26.03
CA PHE A 35 8.26 -5.92 -25.40
C PHE A 35 8.54 -4.41 -25.26
N TRP A 36 9.72 -4.02 -24.78
CA TRP A 36 10.14 -2.64 -24.65
C TRP A 36 10.15 -1.93 -26.01
N SER A 37 10.77 -2.52 -27.04
CA SER A 37 10.92 -1.92 -28.37
C SER A 37 9.56 -1.60 -29.00
N VAL A 38 8.57 -2.48 -28.80
CA VAL A 38 7.21 -2.36 -29.34
C VAL A 38 6.36 -1.36 -28.54
N ASN A 39 6.58 -1.23 -27.23
CA ASN A 39 5.66 -0.49 -26.35
C ASN A 39 6.22 0.86 -25.83
N LYS A 40 7.53 1.13 -25.97
CA LYS A 40 8.20 2.32 -25.41
C LYS A 40 7.56 3.66 -25.78
N SER A 41 6.96 3.75 -26.96
CA SER A 41 6.34 4.99 -27.48
C SER A 41 4.82 4.90 -27.59
N LYS A 42 4.18 3.81 -27.14
CA LYS A 42 2.73 3.69 -27.23
C LYS A 42 2.07 4.55 -26.16
N PRO A 43 1.13 5.44 -26.53
CA PRO A 43 0.33 6.12 -25.54
C PRO A 43 -0.54 5.10 -24.80
N SER A 44 -0.62 5.23 -23.49
CA SER A 44 -1.53 4.39 -22.69
C SER A 44 -2.78 5.19 -22.34
N SER A 45 -3.92 4.71 -22.81
CA SER A 45 -5.25 5.24 -22.47
C SER A 45 -5.98 4.36 -21.46
N ARG A 46 -5.27 3.47 -20.75
CA ARG A 46 -5.88 2.52 -19.84
C ARG A 46 -6.35 3.23 -18.57
N ASN A 47 -7.59 2.95 -18.17
CA ASN A 47 -8.07 3.34 -16.85
C ASN A 47 -7.53 2.33 -15.81
N VAL A 48 -6.62 2.79 -14.97
CA VAL A 48 -5.99 1.97 -13.91
C VAL A 48 -6.34 2.56 -12.56
N SER A 49 -6.78 1.72 -11.64
CA SER A 49 -7.13 2.11 -10.27
C SER A 49 -6.24 1.43 -9.23
N LYS A 50 -6.11 2.06 -8.06
CA LYS A 50 -5.51 1.45 -6.87
C LYS A 50 -6.18 0.10 -6.56
N GLY A 51 -5.42 -0.84 -6.04
CA GLY A 51 -5.89 -2.17 -5.67
C GLY A 51 -5.94 -3.16 -6.83
N THR A 52 -5.84 -2.71 -8.09
CA THR A 52 -5.84 -3.60 -9.24
C THR A 52 -4.48 -4.28 -9.43
N ILE A 53 -4.52 -5.55 -9.82
CA ILE A 53 -3.33 -6.33 -10.12
C ILE A 53 -3.22 -6.53 -11.62
N TYR A 54 -2.04 -6.25 -12.13
CA TYR A 54 -1.66 -6.44 -13.53
C TYR A 54 -0.40 -7.29 -13.64
N GLN A 55 -0.23 -7.89 -14.81
CA GLN A 55 1.05 -8.43 -15.24
C GLN A 55 1.85 -7.29 -15.86
N PHE A 56 3.05 -7.08 -15.32
CA PHE A 56 3.97 -6.03 -15.76
C PHE A 56 5.23 -6.63 -16.35
N GLU A 57 5.82 -5.94 -17.32
CA GLU A 57 7.21 -6.12 -17.70
C GLU A 57 8.07 -5.11 -16.93
N PHE A 58 8.77 -5.58 -15.89
CA PHE A 58 9.62 -4.72 -15.06
C PHE A 58 10.96 -4.39 -15.70
N GLY A 59 11.34 -5.13 -16.75
CA GLY A 59 12.63 -4.97 -17.41
C GLY A 59 13.76 -5.72 -16.69
N LYS A 60 14.97 -5.40 -17.09
CA LYS A 60 16.21 -5.97 -16.52
C LYS A 60 16.66 -5.10 -15.36
N ASN A 61 16.75 -5.68 -14.18
CA ASN A 61 17.10 -4.96 -12.95
C ASN A 61 18.17 -5.74 -12.17
N TYR A 62 18.78 -5.10 -11.20
CA TYR A 62 19.77 -5.70 -10.33
C TYR A 62 19.13 -6.41 -9.14
N ILE A 63 19.75 -7.50 -8.68
CA ILE A 63 19.36 -8.14 -7.42
C ILE A 63 19.60 -7.12 -6.27
N PRO A 64 18.64 -6.93 -5.36
CA PRO A 64 17.43 -7.73 -5.09
C PRO A 64 16.15 -7.26 -5.80
N GLU A 65 16.20 -6.40 -6.78
CA GLU A 65 15.00 -5.91 -7.48
C GLU A 65 14.34 -7.01 -8.33
N MET A 66 13.01 -6.89 -8.51
CA MET A 66 12.28 -7.81 -9.38
C MET A 66 12.56 -7.49 -10.85
N SER A 67 12.94 -8.50 -11.64
CA SER A 67 13.22 -8.37 -13.07
C SER A 67 12.18 -9.10 -13.91
N TYR A 68 12.03 -8.68 -15.16
CA TYR A 68 11.20 -9.29 -16.19
C TYR A 68 9.70 -9.27 -15.86
N GLU A 69 8.97 -10.26 -16.35
CA GLU A 69 7.53 -10.35 -16.23
C GLU A 69 7.08 -10.85 -14.84
N HIS A 70 6.36 -10.01 -14.12
CA HIS A 70 5.75 -10.37 -12.85
C HIS A 70 4.42 -9.66 -12.64
N ARG A 71 3.58 -10.24 -11.77
CA ARG A 71 2.39 -9.56 -11.27
C ARG A 71 2.79 -8.39 -10.38
N GLY A 72 1.95 -7.36 -10.36
CA GLY A 72 2.15 -6.22 -9.48
C GLY A 72 0.83 -5.64 -8.99
N LEU A 73 0.77 -5.27 -7.72
CA LEU A 73 -0.35 -4.55 -7.11
C LEU A 73 -0.15 -3.06 -7.30
N VAL A 74 -1.12 -2.38 -7.90
CA VAL A 74 -1.11 -0.92 -8.04
C VAL A 74 -1.51 -0.29 -6.71
N ILE A 75 -0.60 0.47 -6.11
CA ILE A 75 -0.84 1.20 -4.86
C ILE A 75 -1.00 2.71 -5.06
N GLY A 76 -0.68 3.22 -6.24
CA GLY A 76 -0.84 4.64 -6.57
C GLY A 76 -0.83 4.89 -8.07
N VAL A 77 -1.44 6.00 -8.46
CA VAL A 77 -1.45 6.50 -9.83
C VAL A 77 -1.11 7.99 -9.79
N SER A 78 -0.13 8.42 -10.56
CA SER A 78 0.25 9.83 -10.67
C SER A 78 0.58 10.17 -12.12
N GLY A 79 -0.29 10.94 -12.76
CA GLY A 79 -0.16 11.26 -14.18
C GLY A 79 -0.10 10.01 -15.06
N LYS A 80 1.03 9.80 -15.74
CA LYS A 80 1.28 8.63 -16.61
C LYS A 80 2.10 7.52 -15.95
N LEU A 81 2.26 7.58 -14.64
CA LEU A 81 3.03 6.62 -13.86
C LEU A 81 2.16 5.89 -12.84
N LEU A 82 2.51 4.66 -12.57
CA LEU A 82 1.92 3.79 -11.56
C LEU A 82 2.96 3.50 -10.48
N TYR A 83 2.53 3.51 -9.22
CA TYR A 83 3.32 2.97 -8.12
C TYR A 83 2.86 1.54 -7.87
N VAL A 84 3.79 0.60 -8.01
CA VAL A 84 3.49 -0.83 -8.05
C VAL A 84 4.36 -1.58 -7.05
N LEU A 85 3.75 -2.53 -6.34
CA LEU A 85 4.44 -3.53 -5.53
C LEU A 85 4.49 -4.85 -6.30
N PRO A 86 5.68 -5.40 -6.61
CA PRO A 86 5.80 -6.68 -7.29
C PRO A 86 5.28 -7.83 -6.43
N ILE A 87 4.67 -8.81 -7.10
CA ILE A 87 4.16 -10.06 -6.52
C ILE A 87 4.94 -11.23 -7.12
N CYS A 88 5.47 -12.10 -6.27
CA CYS A 88 6.05 -13.38 -6.70
C CYS A 88 5.39 -14.56 -5.99
N SER A 89 5.61 -15.75 -6.52
CA SER A 89 5.12 -16.99 -5.91
C SER A 89 5.80 -17.23 -4.57
N TYR A 90 5.02 -17.64 -3.56
CA TYR A 90 5.57 -18.09 -2.29
C TYR A 90 6.43 -19.34 -2.51
N ASN A 91 7.60 -19.38 -1.89
CA ASN A 91 8.46 -20.55 -1.91
C ASN A 91 9.03 -20.80 -0.50
N ALA A 92 8.63 -21.91 0.10
CA ALA A 92 9.04 -22.28 1.45
C ALA A 92 10.55 -22.53 1.62
N LYS A 93 11.32 -22.67 0.52
CA LYS A 93 12.78 -22.79 0.60
C LYS A 93 13.43 -21.47 1.03
N TYR A 94 12.81 -20.31 0.73
CA TYR A 94 13.35 -19.01 1.10
C TYR A 94 12.92 -18.62 2.51
N ALA A 95 13.90 -18.31 3.36
CA ALA A 95 13.66 -17.88 4.74
C ALA A 95 12.79 -16.61 4.79
N ASP A 96 13.00 -15.67 3.89
CA ASP A 96 12.26 -14.42 3.81
C ASP A 96 10.78 -14.64 3.51
N HIS A 97 10.46 -15.64 2.67
CA HIS A 97 9.07 -15.99 2.37
C HIS A 97 8.40 -16.67 3.57
N ARG A 98 9.09 -17.57 4.29
CA ARG A 98 8.57 -18.20 5.52
C ARG A 98 8.29 -17.16 6.61
N ASN A 99 9.12 -16.11 6.65
CA ASN A 99 8.98 -15.02 7.61
C ASN A 99 8.09 -13.88 7.12
N ALA A 100 7.42 -14.02 5.97
CA ALA A 100 6.56 -12.96 5.42
C ALA A 100 5.51 -12.54 6.45
N TYR A 101 5.26 -11.23 6.51
CA TYR A 101 4.23 -10.66 7.37
C TYR A 101 2.83 -11.12 6.91
N HIS A 102 2.00 -11.48 7.87
CA HIS A 102 0.57 -11.72 7.64
C HIS A 102 -0.21 -11.28 8.90
N PRO A 103 -1.29 -10.51 8.76
CA PRO A 103 -1.98 -9.92 9.92
C PRO A 103 -2.53 -10.95 10.91
N VAL A 104 -2.85 -12.16 10.46
CA VAL A 104 -3.37 -13.24 11.30
C VAL A 104 -2.29 -14.26 11.66
N HIS A 105 -1.48 -14.71 10.69
CA HIS A 105 -0.58 -15.84 10.87
C HIS A 105 0.82 -15.45 11.35
N ASN A 106 1.26 -14.23 11.05
CA ASN A 106 2.59 -13.73 11.46
C ASN A 106 2.58 -12.20 11.65
N PRO A 107 1.78 -11.67 12.59
CA PRO A 107 1.56 -10.23 12.78
C PRO A 107 2.77 -9.50 13.35
N THR A 108 3.72 -10.20 13.97
CA THR A 108 4.92 -9.62 14.56
C THR A 108 6.12 -9.58 13.62
N SER A 109 5.97 -10.14 12.43
CA SER A 109 7.05 -10.17 11.44
C SER A 109 7.47 -8.77 11.00
N LYS A 110 8.78 -8.55 10.94
CA LYS A 110 9.40 -7.35 10.37
C LYS A 110 9.88 -7.57 8.92
N SER A 111 9.46 -8.65 8.27
CA SER A 111 9.84 -9.00 6.91
C SER A 111 9.51 -7.87 5.92
N HIS A 112 10.26 -7.84 4.82
CA HIS A 112 9.95 -7.02 3.65
C HIS A 112 8.96 -7.69 2.69
N PHE A 113 8.43 -8.85 3.06
CA PHE A 113 7.42 -9.57 2.30
C PHE A 113 6.10 -9.60 3.05
N PHE A 114 4.99 -9.46 2.30
CA PHE A 114 3.64 -9.63 2.80
C PHE A 114 3.04 -10.88 2.15
N LEU A 115 2.58 -11.82 2.94
CA LEU A 115 1.97 -13.05 2.47
C LEU A 115 0.54 -12.80 1.99
N LEU A 116 0.25 -13.20 0.76
CA LEU A 116 -1.08 -13.28 0.18
C LEU A 116 -1.45 -14.75 0.04
N LYS A 117 -2.44 -15.20 0.81
CA LYS A 117 -2.88 -16.60 0.79
C LYS A 117 -3.88 -16.85 -0.34
N SER A 118 -3.71 -17.93 -1.06
CA SER A 118 -4.64 -18.35 -2.12
C SER A 118 -6.04 -18.69 -1.60
N SER A 119 -6.14 -19.05 -0.32
CA SER A 119 -7.44 -19.23 0.36
C SER A 119 -8.21 -17.93 0.61
N GLU A 120 -7.53 -16.77 0.61
CA GLU A 120 -8.13 -15.46 0.87
C GLU A 120 -8.39 -14.68 -0.42
N PHE A 121 -7.68 -15.01 -1.50
CA PHE A 121 -7.72 -14.27 -2.77
C PHE A 121 -7.95 -15.20 -3.94
N ALA A 122 -9.16 -15.21 -4.48
CA ALA A 122 -9.58 -16.09 -5.58
C ALA A 122 -8.79 -15.93 -6.89
N PHE A 123 -8.08 -14.81 -7.08
CA PHE A 123 -7.20 -14.57 -8.22
C PHE A 123 -5.84 -15.30 -8.11
N LEU A 124 -5.53 -15.87 -6.95
CA LEU A 124 -4.28 -16.60 -6.70
C LEU A 124 -4.51 -18.10 -6.87
N LYS A 125 -3.69 -18.76 -7.69
CA LYS A 125 -3.67 -20.22 -7.83
C LYS A 125 -2.88 -20.90 -6.69
N HIS A 126 -1.96 -20.17 -6.08
CA HIS A 126 -1.09 -20.60 -4.98
C HIS A 126 -0.69 -19.38 -4.16
N ASP A 127 -0.26 -19.61 -2.94
CA ASP A 127 0.23 -18.55 -2.07
C ASP A 127 1.31 -17.72 -2.75
N SER A 128 1.28 -16.43 -2.51
CA SER A 128 2.16 -15.46 -3.14
C SER A 128 2.65 -14.46 -2.11
N VAL A 129 3.72 -13.75 -2.41
CA VAL A 129 4.23 -12.68 -1.55
C VAL A 129 4.35 -11.38 -2.32
N LEU A 130 3.94 -10.30 -1.67
CA LEU A 130 4.20 -8.92 -2.08
C LEU A 130 5.57 -8.49 -1.58
N LYS A 131 6.37 -7.92 -2.44
CA LYS A 131 7.69 -7.39 -2.09
C LYS A 131 7.57 -5.93 -1.67
N LEU A 132 7.43 -5.68 -0.35
CA LEU A 132 7.15 -4.37 0.22
C LEU A 132 8.32 -3.38 0.12
N ASN A 133 9.54 -3.87 -0.07
CA ASN A 133 10.75 -3.05 -0.22
C ASN A 133 11.16 -2.83 -1.69
N ASP A 134 10.29 -3.15 -2.63
CA ASP A 134 10.55 -3.01 -4.06
C ASP A 134 9.40 -2.22 -4.74
N ILE A 135 8.93 -1.15 -4.08
CA ILE A 135 7.96 -0.23 -4.69
C ILE A 135 8.60 0.44 -5.91
N ARG A 136 7.87 0.44 -7.02
CA ARG A 136 8.36 1.00 -8.27
C ARG A 136 7.40 1.98 -8.90
N SER A 137 7.98 3.04 -9.45
CA SER A 137 7.29 3.91 -10.39
C SER A 137 7.47 3.36 -11.81
N VAL A 138 6.38 2.94 -12.45
CA VAL A 138 6.41 2.34 -13.78
C VAL A 138 5.44 3.02 -14.73
N SER A 139 5.80 3.08 -16.02
CA SER A 139 4.90 3.57 -17.07
C SER A 139 3.73 2.60 -17.28
N PHE A 140 2.57 3.14 -17.65
CA PHE A 140 1.43 2.35 -18.14
C PHE A 140 1.80 1.42 -19.29
N SER A 141 2.80 1.78 -20.11
CA SER A 141 3.29 0.97 -21.23
C SER A 141 3.93 -0.36 -20.78
N ARG A 142 4.26 -0.52 -19.50
CA ARG A 142 4.76 -1.76 -18.92
C ARG A 142 3.68 -2.78 -18.58
N ILE A 143 2.39 -2.38 -18.65
CA ILE A 143 1.28 -3.31 -18.43
C ILE A 143 1.16 -4.24 -19.63
N LYS A 144 1.28 -5.54 -19.39
CA LYS A 144 0.98 -6.59 -20.39
C LYS A 144 -0.53 -6.84 -20.43
N TYR A 145 -1.12 -7.27 -19.32
CA TYR A 145 -2.57 -7.51 -19.18
C TYR A 145 -3.03 -7.38 -17.73
N ARG A 146 -4.33 -7.24 -17.54
CA ARG A 146 -4.95 -7.25 -16.22
C ARG A 146 -5.11 -8.68 -15.74
N GLN A 147 -4.71 -8.96 -14.49
CA GLN A 147 -4.97 -10.24 -13.85
C GLN A 147 -6.50 -10.44 -13.72
N PRO A 148 -7.07 -11.55 -14.23
CA PRO A 148 -8.49 -11.85 -14.01
C PRO A 148 -8.81 -11.88 -12.50
N ASN A 149 -9.88 -11.19 -12.10
CA ASN A 149 -10.29 -11.02 -10.70
C ASN A 149 -9.20 -10.44 -9.78
N GLY A 150 -8.10 -9.93 -10.35
CA GLY A 150 -6.96 -9.37 -9.62
C GLY A 150 -7.30 -8.00 -9.05
N PHE A 151 -7.90 -7.98 -7.85
CA PHE A 151 -8.25 -6.77 -7.15
C PHE A 151 -8.22 -6.98 -5.63
N ILE A 152 -7.58 -6.09 -4.91
CA ILE A 152 -7.66 -5.97 -3.45
C ILE A 152 -8.29 -4.61 -3.16
N ASP A 153 -9.48 -4.61 -2.55
CA ASP A 153 -10.20 -3.37 -2.27
C ASP A 153 -9.35 -2.43 -1.40
N PRO A 154 -9.10 -1.19 -1.86
CA PRO A 154 -8.38 -0.19 -1.08
C PRO A 154 -9.01 0.14 0.28
N LYS A 155 -10.29 -0.13 0.47
CA LYS A 155 -10.98 0.02 1.75
C LYS A 155 -10.82 -1.18 2.69
N SER A 156 -10.32 -2.31 2.18
CA SER A 156 -10.11 -3.51 3.00
C SER A 156 -9.00 -3.32 4.02
N SER A 157 -9.12 -3.97 5.17
CA SER A 157 -8.11 -3.96 6.22
C SER A 157 -6.74 -4.49 5.73
N VAL A 158 -6.75 -5.46 4.81
CA VAL A 158 -5.53 -6.01 4.21
C VAL A 158 -4.81 -4.96 3.36
N TYR A 159 -5.54 -4.25 2.49
CA TYR A 159 -4.92 -3.22 1.66
C TYR A 159 -4.38 -2.07 2.51
N GLN A 160 -5.16 -1.59 3.50
CA GLN A 160 -4.73 -0.54 4.43
C GLN A 160 -3.50 -0.96 5.24
N CYS A 161 -3.43 -2.23 5.64
CA CYS A 161 -2.25 -2.78 6.31
C CYS A 161 -1.02 -2.75 5.39
N ILE A 162 -1.14 -3.19 4.12
CA ILE A 162 -0.07 -3.12 3.12
C ILE A 162 0.39 -1.67 2.94
N GLU A 163 -0.53 -0.75 2.72
CA GLU A 163 -0.25 0.67 2.50
C GLU A 163 0.46 1.30 3.72
N LYS A 164 -0.01 1.00 4.94
CA LYS A 164 0.62 1.45 6.18
C LYS A 164 2.05 0.94 6.34
N ILE A 165 2.30 -0.35 6.07
CA ILE A 165 3.64 -0.93 6.16
C ILE A 165 4.57 -0.30 5.13
N VAL A 166 4.12 -0.14 3.87
CA VAL A 166 4.90 0.52 2.81
C VAL A 166 5.22 1.95 3.21
N PHE A 167 4.21 2.72 3.65
CA PHE A 167 4.40 4.10 4.07
C PHE A 167 5.40 4.22 5.23
N SER A 168 5.29 3.36 6.24
CA SER A 168 6.21 3.35 7.38
C SER A 168 7.65 3.00 6.99
N LYS A 169 7.86 2.15 5.98
CA LYS A 169 9.19 1.76 5.52
C LYS A 169 9.89 2.84 4.68
N TYR A 170 9.15 3.53 3.82
CA TYR A 170 9.71 4.52 2.89
C TYR A 170 9.67 5.95 3.44
N PHE A 171 8.74 6.23 4.35
CA PHE A 171 8.49 7.58 4.89
C PHE A 171 8.44 7.55 6.42
N PHE A 172 9.41 6.92 7.05
CA PHE A 172 9.45 6.66 8.51
C PHE A 172 9.15 7.91 9.35
N ASN A 173 9.80 9.04 9.06
CA ASN A 173 9.60 10.27 9.83
C ASN A 173 8.17 10.80 9.74
N TYR A 174 7.55 10.75 8.55
CA TYR A 174 6.16 11.18 8.36
C TYR A 174 5.18 10.21 9.01
N SER A 175 5.42 8.90 8.91
CA SER A 175 4.62 7.89 9.57
C SER A 175 4.64 8.08 11.09
N PHE A 176 5.81 8.30 11.67
CA PHE A 176 5.95 8.56 13.10
C PHE A 176 5.20 9.84 13.55
N GLN A 177 5.32 10.92 12.79
CA GLN A 177 4.58 12.17 13.08
C GLN A 177 3.08 11.98 12.94
N TYR A 178 2.63 11.27 11.92
CA TYR A 178 1.21 10.96 11.72
C TYR A 178 0.63 10.13 12.86
N ASP A 179 1.32 9.08 13.31
CA ASP A 179 0.89 8.26 14.43
C ASP A 179 0.82 9.09 15.74
N LYS A 180 1.79 10.00 15.97
CA LYS A 180 1.79 10.92 17.10
C LYS A 180 0.60 11.89 17.07
N LEU A 181 0.33 12.51 15.92
CA LEU A 181 -0.79 13.42 15.74
C LEU A 181 -2.14 12.68 15.89
N THR A 182 -2.24 11.46 15.40
CA THR A 182 -3.45 10.64 15.53
C THR A 182 -3.72 10.30 17.00
N ALA A 183 -2.71 9.91 17.76
CA ALA A 183 -2.83 9.65 19.19
C ALA A 183 -3.26 10.91 19.98
N GLU A 184 -2.66 12.06 19.65
CA GLU A 184 -3.02 13.35 20.29
C GLU A 184 -4.45 13.77 19.94
N ASN A 185 -4.89 13.60 18.70
CA ASN A 185 -6.28 13.86 18.31
C ASN A 185 -7.27 12.96 19.06
N GLN A 186 -6.94 11.68 19.24
CA GLN A 186 -7.79 10.77 20.04
C GLN A 186 -7.86 11.21 21.49
N ARG A 187 -6.73 11.61 22.09
CA ARG A 187 -6.67 12.13 23.45
C ARG A 187 -7.54 13.39 23.61
N LEU A 188 -7.39 14.35 22.70
CA LEU A 188 -8.15 15.59 22.72
C LEU A 188 -9.67 15.36 22.52
N THR A 189 -10.03 14.43 21.64
CA THR A 189 -11.43 14.04 21.42
C THR A 189 -12.06 13.47 22.70
N SER A 190 -11.32 12.58 23.39
CA SER A 190 -11.79 12.02 24.69
C SER A 190 -11.95 13.09 25.76
N GLN A 191 -11.01 14.05 25.84
CA GLN A 191 -11.11 15.16 26.78
C GLN A 191 -12.30 16.08 26.47
N LEU A 192 -12.57 16.36 25.20
CA LEU A 192 -13.73 17.15 24.79
C LEU A 192 -15.05 16.47 25.19
N GLN A 193 -15.17 15.16 25.00
CA GLN A 193 -16.34 14.39 25.41
C GLN A 193 -16.54 14.44 26.93
N GLN A 194 -15.48 14.33 27.71
CA GLN A 194 -15.54 14.44 29.17
C GLN A 194 -16.00 15.82 29.60
N LEU A 195 -15.39 16.88 29.07
CA LEU A 195 -15.75 18.26 29.40
C LEU A 195 -17.20 18.59 29.00
N GLN A 196 -17.70 18.08 27.88
CA GLN A 196 -19.09 18.21 27.48
C GLN A 196 -20.03 17.54 28.47
N SER A 197 -19.71 16.34 28.95
CA SER A 197 -20.48 15.65 29.99
C SER A 197 -20.48 16.40 31.32
N GLU A 198 -19.31 16.89 31.75
CA GLU A 198 -19.20 17.70 32.98
C GLU A 198 -20.00 19.01 32.88
N LYS A 199 -19.94 19.69 31.73
CA LYS A 199 -20.73 20.90 31.47
C LYS A 199 -22.21 20.61 31.54
N GLN A 200 -22.69 19.55 30.90
CA GLN A 200 -24.10 19.15 30.94
C GLN A 200 -24.58 18.89 32.39
N ALA A 201 -23.79 18.14 33.15
CA ALA A 201 -24.10 17.86 34.57
C ALA A 201 -24.13 19.14 35.43
N ALA A 202 -23.25 20.11 35.16
CA ALA A 202 -23.24 21.39 35.82
C ALA A 202 -24.47 22.24 35.45
N GLU A 203 -24.88 22.26 34.18
CA GLU A 203 -26.08 22.95 33.72
C GLU A 203 -27.36 22.37 34.34
N GLU A 204 -27.47 21.05 34.47
CA GLU A 204 -28.57 20.35 35.13
C GLU A 204 -28.64 20.73 36.62
N LYS A 205 -27.51 20.75 37.33
CA LYS A 205 -27.44 21.18 38.72
C LYS A 205 -27.85 22.66 38.87
N LEU A 206 -27.40 23.53 37.97
CA LEU A 206 -27.77 24.95 37.98
C LEU A 206 -29.27 25.14 37.75
N GLN A 207 -29.88 24.40 36.86
CA GLN A 207 -31.33 24.43 36.64
C GLN A 207 -32.11 23.95 37.86
N ALA A 208 -31.64 22.88 38.52
CA ALA A 208 -32.25 22.37 39.75
C ALA A 208 -32.19 23.41 40.87
N LEU A 209 -31.04 24.07 41.06
CA LEU A 209 -30.90 25.17 42.04
C LEU A 209 -31.80 26.37 41.75
N LYS A 210 -31.90 26.80 40.49
CA LYS A 210 -32.80 27.87 40.09
C LYS A 210 -34.27 27.56 40.42
N LYS A 211 -34.71 26.32 40.20
CA LYS A 211 -36.06 25.89 40.56
C LYS A 211 -36.31 25.92 42.09
N LEU A 212 -35.33 25.50 42.89
CA LEU A 212 -35.42 25.56 44.35
C LEU A 212 -35.49 26.99 44.86
N VAL A 213 -34.67 27.91 44.33
CA VAL A 213 -34.70 29.34 44.71
C VAL A 213 -36.04 29.95 44.38
N ALA A 214 -36.60 29.72 43.18
CA ALA A 214 -37.91 30.20 42.79
C ALA A 214 -39.03 29.69 43.73
N HIS A 215 -38.93 28.46 44.21
CA HIS A 215 -39.91 27.90 45.15
C HIS A 215 -39.82 28.56 46.51
N VAL A 216 -38.62 28.81 47.02
CA VAL A 216 -38.44 29.52 48.32
C VAL A 216 -38.93 30.99 48.26
N GLU A 217 -38.69 31.69 47.15
CA GLU A 217 -39.15 33.01 46.91
C GLU A 217 -40.71 33.07 46.94
N THR A 218 -41.37 32.11 46.30
CA THR A 218 -42.83 31.99 46.28
C THR A 218 -43.41 31.74 47.70
N ASP A 219 -42.75 30.84 48.46
CA ASP A 219 -43.17 30.58 49.84
C ASP A 219 -42.99 31.81 50.79
N ALA A 220 -41.84 32.53 50.58
CA ALA A 220 -41.60 33.76 51.37
C ALA A 220 -42.64 34.88 51.10
N GLU A 221 -43.09 35.04 49.85
CA GLU A 221 -44.16 35.97 49.49
C GLU A 221 -45.49 35.57 50.11
N ILE A 222 -45.79 34.27 50.20
CA ILE A 222 -47.02 33.81 50.89
C ILE A 222 -47.01 34.16 52.37
N PHE A 223 -45.88 33.97 53.07
CA PHE A 223 -45.70 34.24 54.48
C PHE A 223 -45.66 35.76 54.80
N SER A 224 -45.32 36.64 53.87
CA SER A 224 -45.26 38.07 54.04
C SER A 224 -46.67 38.75 53.93
N ASN A 225 -47.68 38.06 53.42
CA ASN A 225 -49.01 38.50 53.18
C ASN A 225 -50.00 38.05 54.29
N PHE A 226 -49.51 37.44 55.37
CA PHE A 226 -50.23 37.10 56.58
C PHE A 226 -49.78 38.01 57.74
#